data_2ccc61907ec2a3a9637dfb2e80107a96
#
_entry.id   2ccc61907ec2a3a9637dfb2e80107a96
#
_cell.length_a   1.000
_cell.length_b   1.000
_cell.length_c   1.000
_cell.angle_alpha   90.00
_cell.angle_beta   90.00
_cell.angle_gamma   90.00
#
_symmetry.space_group_name_H-M   'P 1'
#
loop_
_entity.id
_entity.type
_entity.pdbx_description
1 polymer ?
#
loop_
_entity_poly.entity_id
_entity_poly.type
_entity_poly.pdbx_seq_one_letter_code
_entity_poly.pdbx_strand_id
1 'polypeptide(L)'
;MTSSTRRAAAAAAISLALASFSVPASSQQFINVLTGGTSGVYYPLGVALSEIYAGGISGSRTQVQATKASVENLNLLQQGKGEIAFSLGDSVQMAWEGNTEAGFPGKLDKLRGVAAIYPNYIQIVASADSGVKTLADLKGKSLSVGAPASGTELNARAIFKAAGMSYQDLGKVEYLPFAESVELIKNRQLDATLQSAGLGVASIRDLATSLKINVVAVPGSEVAKIGSPYIAVTIPANTYEGQAEAVETAAVGNFLITHEGVPEEVVYQMTKLMFENLPKMVASHAAAKAIDPAKALDGMPIPLHPGAERYYKEAGILK
;
A
#
# COMPACT_ATOMS: atom_id res chain seq x y z
N MET A 1 29.07 -49.41 -80.45
CA MET A 1 30.38 -49.63 -79.86
C MET A 1 30.66 -48.60 -78.88
N THR A 2 30.77 -49.07 -77.67
CA THR A 2 31.64 -48.75 -76.54
C THR A 2 31.28 -47.50 -75.76
N SER A 3 31.04 -47.64 -74.68
CA SER A 3 31.35 -48.05 -73.33
C SER A 3 31.08 -46.88 -72.38
N SER A 4 30.09 -47.11 -71.62
CA SER A 4 29.72 -46.27 -70.45
C SER A 4 30.68 -46.53 -69.31
N THR A 5 31.31 -45.56 -68.81
CA THR A 5 32.03 -45.60 -67.55
C THR A 5 31.20 -44.95 -66.41
N ARG A 6 30.89 -45.75 -65.49
CA ARG A 6 30.23 -45.38 -64.24
C ARG A 6 31.14 -44.40 -63.43
N ARG A 7 30.59 -43.30 -63.04
CA ARG A 7 31.08 -42.54 -61.89
C ARG A 7 29.96 -42.42 -60.86
N ALA A 8 30.02 -43.29 -59.89
CA ALA A 8 29.25 -43.16 -58.68
C ALA A 8 29.82 -42.02 -57.85
N ALA A 9 29.13 -40.91 -57.78
CA ALA A 9 29.44 -39.85 -56.84
C ALA A 9 28.68 -40.20 -55.54
N ALA A 10 29.44 -40.63 -54.55
CA ALA A 10 28.93 -40.74 -53.16
C ALA A 10 28.66 -39.34 -52.62
N ALA A 11 27.40 -38.95 -52.61
CA ALA A 11 26.93 -37.77 -51.84
C ALA A 11 26.85 -38.15 -50.35
N ALA A 12 27.93 -37.85 -49.61
CA ALA A 12 27.87 -37.91 -48.15
C ALA A 12 26.94 -36.78 -47.64
N ALA A 13 25.72 -37.11 -47.33
CA ALA A 13 24.81 -36.23 -46.61
C ALA A 13 25.30 -36.04 -45.18
N ILE A 14 26.04 -34.94 -44.95
CA ILE A 14 26.32 -34.46 -43.61
C ILE A 14 25.05 -33.85 -43.08
N SER A 15 24.25 -34.64 -42.39
CA SER A 15 23.12 -34.18 -41.59
C SER A 15 23.70 -33.44 -40.37
N LEU A 16 23.88 -32.15 -40.50
CA LEU A 16 24.16 -31.27 -39.37
C LEU A 16 22.89 -31.23 -38.51
N ALA A 17 22.81 -32.05 -37.49
CA ALA A 17 21.81 -31.95 -36.44
C ALA A 17 22.05 -30.62 -35.69
N LEU A 18 21.41 -29.56 -36.17
CA LEU A 18 21.23 -28.34 -35.39
C LEU A 18 20.36 -28.72 -34.17
N ALA A 19 21.01 -29.16 -33.11
CA ALA A 19 20.40 -29.18 -31.80
C ALA A 19 20.01 -27.74 -31.47
N SER A 20 18.77 -27.37 -31.79
CA SER A 20 18.17 -26.12 -31.35
C SER A 20 18.15 -26.17 -29.85
N PHE A 21 19.16 -25.63 -29.19
CA PHE A 21 19.09 -25.23 -27.81
C PHE A 21 17.98 -24.16 -27.75
N SER A 22 16.75 -24.61 -27.50
CA SER A 22 15.68 -23.73 -27.07
C SER A 22 16.12 -23.18 -25.71
N VAL A 23 16.83 -22.07 -25.72
CA VAL A 23 16.99 -21.25 -24.53
C VAL A 23 15.54 -20.89 -24.16
N PRO A 24 15.05 -21.34 -23.01
CA PRO A 24 13.73 -20.90 -22.58
C PRO A 24 13.73 -19.38 -22.62
N ALA A 25 12.92 -18.78 -23.46
CA ALA A 25 12.69 -17.36 -23.43
C ALA A 25 12.20 -17.06 -22.01
N SER A 26 13.07 -16.47 -21.20
CA SER A 26 12.66 -15.98 -19.89
C SER A 26 11.52 -15.02 -20.16
N SER A 27 10.29 -15.45 -19.89
CA SER A 27 9.13 -14.58 -20.07
C SER A 27 9.39 -13.36 -19.21
N GLN A 28 9.44 -12.19 -19.86
CA GLN A 28 9.67 -10.93 -19.16
C GLN A 28 8.60 -10.78 -18.07
N GLN A 29 9.05 -10.79 -16.81
CA GLN A 29 8.17 -10.65 -15.67
C GLN A 29 7.88 -9.16 -15.47
N PHE A 30 6.62 -8.76 -15.66
CA PHE A 30 6.17 -7.41 -15.34
C PHE A 30 5.74 -7.35 -13.86
N ILE A 31 6.17 -6.32 -13.14
CA ILE A 31 5.81 -6.09 -11.73
C ILE A 31 5.35 -4.65 -11.58
N ASN A 32 4.04 -4.46 -11.52
CA ASN A 32 3.42 -3.18 -11.25
C ASN A 32 3.13 -3.07 -9.74
N VAL A 33 3.77 -2.11 -9.07
CA VAL A 33 3.60 -1.81 -7.66
C VAL A 33 2.52 -0.75 -7.50
N LEU A 34 1.36 -1.12 -6.98
CA LEU A 34 0.24 -0.21 -6.75
C LEU A 34 0.41 0.49 -5.39
N THR A 35 0.34 1.80 -5.39
CA THR A 35 0.66 2.63 -4.22
C THR A 35 -0.53 3.47 -3.75
N GLY A 36 -0.38 4.75 -3.64
CA GLY A 36 -1.35 5.79 -3.32
C GLY A 36 -0.87 7.09 -3.93
N GLY A 37 -1.40 8.21 -3.49
CA GLY A 37 -0.95 9.53 -3.92
C GLY A 37 0.53 9.78 -3.61
N THR A 38 1.20 10.56 -4.44
CA THR A 38 2.67 10.78 -4.38
C THR A 38 3.14 11.48 -3.11
N SER A 39 2.27 12.20 -2.40
CA SER A 39 2.56 12.85 -1.11
C SER A 39 2.33 11.97 0.11
N GLY A 40 1.87 10.72 -0.09
CA GLY A 40 1.69 9.68 0.94
C GLY A 40 2.94 8.83 1.14
N VAL A 41 2.85 7.87 2.08
CA VAL A 41 3.97 6.97 2.42
C VAL A 41 4.10 5.81 1.44
N TYR A 42 3.00 5.32 0.86
CA TYR A 42 3.02 4.19 -0.07
C TYR A 42 3.88 4.45 -1.31
N TYR A 43 3.83 5.67 -1.85
CA TYR A 43 4.53 5.99 -3.09
C TYR A 43 6.07 5.89 -2.98
N PRO A 44 6.74 6.57 -2.04
CA PRO A 44 8.18 6.42 -1.88
C PRO A 44 8.61 5.00 -1.53
N LEU A 45 7.85 4.27 -0.71
CA LEU A 45 8.13 2.86 -0.44
C LEU A 45 7.93 1.98 -1.66
N GLY A 46 6.92 2.26 -2.49
CA GLY A 46 6.69 1.58 -3.76
C GLY A 46 7.82 1.80 -4.76
N VAL A 47 8.39 3.02 -4.81
CA VAL A 47 9.60 3.31 -5.61
C VAL A 47 10.78 2.46 -5.13
N ALA A 48 11.01 2.41 -3.81
CA ALA A 48 12.08 1.59 -3.26
C ALA A 48 11.89 0.09 -3.58
N LEU A 49 10.67 -0.44 -3.44
CA LEU A 49 10.35 -1.83 -3.81
C LEU A 49 10.59 -2.09 -5.30
N SER A 50 10.11 -1.19 -6.15
CA SER A 50 10.27 -1.30 -7.60
C SER A 50 11.76 -1.40 -7.99
N GLU A 51 12.60 -0.55 -7.40
CA GLU A 51 14.05 -0.59 -7.63
C GLU A 51 14.72 -1.85 -7.06
N ILE A 52 14.26 -2.33 -5.89
CA ILE A 52 14.74 -3.58 -5.28
C ILE A 52 14.41 -4.76 -6.20
N TYR A 53 13.18 -4.83 -6.70
CA TYR A 53 12.73 -5.90 -7.58
C TYR A 53 13.43 -5.87 -8.95
N ALA A 54 13.58 -4.67 -9.53
CA ALA A 54 14.31 -4.51 -10.79
C ALA A 54 15.77 -4.97 -10.69
N GLY A 55 16.41 -4.75 -9.56
CA GLY A 55 17.81 -5.19 -9.34
C GLY A 55 17.95 -6.65 -8.95
N GLY A 56 16.94 -7.26 -8.32
CA GLY A 56 17.04 -8.61 -7.74
C GLY A 56 16.31 -9.71 -8.51
N ILE A 57 15.30 -9.37 -9.32
CA ILE A 57 14.53 -10.36 -10.11
C ILE A 57 14.96 -10.29 -11.57
N SER A 58 15.68 -11.30 -12.00
CA SER A 58 16.21 -11.36 -13.37
C SER A 58 15.10 -11.31 -14.42
N GLY A 59 15.28 -10.46 -15.43
CA GLY A 59 14.31 -10.29 -16.53
C GLY A 59 13.03 -9.55 -16.14
N SER A 60 12.95 -9.00 -14.91
CA SER A 60 11.78 -8.22 -14.50
C SER A 60 11.78 -6.81 -15.15
N ARG A 61 10.57 -6.33 -15.42
CA ARG A 61 10.29 -4.91 -15.63
C ARG A 61 9.37 -4.43 -14.54
N THR A 62 9.76 -3.38 -13.85
CA THR A 62 9.02 -2.84 -12.73
C THR A 62 8.40 -1.49 -13.07
N GLN A 63 7.23 -1.21 -12.49
CA GLN A 63 6.55 0.07 -12.59
C GLN A 63 5.95 0.42 -11.23
N VAL A 64 5.89 1.70 -10.92
CA VAL A 64 5.16 2.22 -9.76
C VAL A 64 3.94 2.97 -10.25
N GLN A 65 2.78 2.59 -9.77
CA GLN A 65 1.52 3.24 -10.11
C GLN A 65 0.96 3.99 -8.91
N ALA A 66 0.81 5.31 -9.07
CA ALA A 66 0.04 6.10 -8.14
C ALA A 66 -1.46 5.80 -8.33
N THR A 67 -2.17 5.58 -7.24
CA THR A 67 -3.59 5.24 -7.18
C THR A 67 -4.30 6.04 -6.10
N LYS A 68 -5.57 5.76 -5.88
CA LYS A 68 -6.35 6.24 -4.73
C LYS A 68 -6.10 5.42 -3.45
N ALA A 69 -5.16 4.50 -3.47
CA ALA A 69 -4.77 3.57 -2.40
C ALA A 69 -5.76 2.40 -2.19
N SER A 70 -5.99 1.97 -0.94
CA SER A 70 -6.42 0.62 -0.54
C SER A 70 -7.55 0.02 -1.37
N VAL A 71 -8.70 0.68 -1.49
CA VAL A 71 -9.87 0.09 -2.17
C VAL A 71 -9.62 -0.05 -3.67
N GLU A 72 -9.03 0.97 -4.31
CA GLU A 72 -8.66 0.89 -5.72
C GLU A 72 -7.60 -0.20 -5.96
N ASN A 73 -6.58 -0.26 -5.10
CA ASN A 73 -5.50 -1.25 -5.19
C ASN A 73 -6.03 -2.68 -5.15
N LEU A 74 -6.89 -2.98 -4.19
CA LEU A 74 -7.45 -4.33 -4.02
C LEU A 74 -8.34 -4.72 -5.20
N ASN A 75 -9.15 -3.78 -5.72
CA ASN A 75 -9.95 -4.00 -6.93
C ASN A 75 -9.07 -4.23 -8.17
N LEU A 76 -7.95 -3.52 -8.31
CA LEU A 76 -6.98 -3.72 -9.40
C LEU A 76 -6.28 -5.08 -9.29
N LEU A 77 -5.84 -5.48 -8.08
CA LEU A 77 -5.25 -6.81 -7.85
C LEU A 77 -6.23 -7.94 -8.20
N GLN A 78 -7.50 -7.85 -7.81
CA GLN A 78 -8.53 -8.84 -8.17
C GLN A 78 -8.69 -8.99 -9.68
N GLN A 79 -8.45 -7.92 -10.44
CA GLN A 79 -8.51 -7.90 -11.89
C GLN A 79 -7.19 -8.30 -12.58
N GLY A 80 -6.13 -8.59 -11.81
CA GLY A 80 -4.80 -8.86 -12.34
C GLY A 80 -4.12 -7.64 -12.99
N LYS A 81 -4.44 -6.42 -12.52
CA LYS A 81 -3.90 -5.15 -13.05
C LYS A 81 -2.76 -4.59 -12.21
N GLY A 82 -2.10 -5.43 -11.46
CA GLY A 82 -0.92 -5.13 -10.65
C GLY A 82 -0.46 -6.39 -9.94
N GLU A 83 0.81 -6.52 -9.67
CA GLU A 83 1.39 -7.73 -9.05
C GLU A 83 1.52 -7.62 -7.55
N ILE A 84 1.68 -6.39 -7.02
CA ILE A 84 1.77 -6.14 -5.59
C ILE A 84 1.21 -4.75 -5.26
N ALA A 85 0.57 -4.63 -4.10
CA ALA A 85 -0.09 -3.41 -3.67
C ALA A 85 0.05 -3.17 -2.17
N PHE A 86 0.08 -1.90 -1.79
CA PHE A 86 -0.11 -1.47 -0.40
C PHE A 86 -1.60 -1.38 -0.08
N SER A 87 -2.01 -1.86 1.08
CA SER A 87 -3.38 -1.72 1.58
C SER A 87 -3.47 -1.70 3.09
N LEU A 88 -4.47 -1.02 3.62
CA LEU A 88 -4.87 -1.08 5.01
C LEU A 88 -5.56 -2.41 5.32
N GLY A 89 -5.34 -2.95 6.52
CA GLY A 89 -5.87 -4.25 6.93
C GLY A 89 -7.38 -4.33 7.02
N ASP A 90 -8.04 -3.27 7.47
CA ASP A 90 -9.50 -3.17 7.47
C ASP A 90 -10.07 -3.23 6.03
N SER A 91 -9.44 -2.53 5.10
CA SER A 91 -9.83 -2.57 3.68
C SER A 91 -9.62 -3.96 3.08
N VAL A 92 -8.53 -4.65 3.44
CA VAL A 92 -8.28 -6.05 3.00
C VAL A 92 -9.36 -6.98 3.53
N GLN A 93 -9.72 -6.86 4.80
CA GLN A 93 -10.79 -7.66 5.41
C GLN A 93 -12.13 -7.40 4.72
N MET A 94 -12.52 -6.13 4.54
CA MET A 94 -13.76 -5.76 3.86
C MET A 94 -13.81 -6.26 2.42
N ALA A 95 -12.68 -6.24 1.70
CA ALA A 95 -12.56 -6.78 0.35
C ALA A 95 -12.76 -8.30 0.32
N TRP A 96 -12.13 -9.01 1.23
CA TRP A 96 -12.24 -10.46 1.34
C TRP A 96 -13.67 -10.90 1.70
N GLU A 97 -14.35 -10.14 2.54
CA GLU A 97 -15.75 -10.36 2.92
C GLU A 97 -16.75 -9.94 1.83
N GLY A 98 -16.34 -9.07 0.90
CA GLY A 98 -17.20 -8.58 -0.19
C GLY A 98 -18.13 -7.46 0.24
N ASN A 99 -17.64 -6.54 1.09
CA ASN A 99 -18.41 -5.41 1.58
C ASN A 99 -18.66 -4.38 0.47
N THR A 100 -19.88 -4.34 -0.05
CA THR A 100 -20.26 -3.44 -1.15
C THR A 100 -20.31 -1.98 -0.74
N GLU A 101 -20.62 -1.65 0.52
CA GLU A 101 -20.61 -0.28 1.02
C GLU A 101 -19.20 0.31 1.11
N ALA A 102 -18.18 -0.56 1.23
CA ALA A 102 -16.78 -0.17 1.17
C ALA A 102 -16.25 0.02 -0.26
N GLY A 103 -17.07 -0.25 -1.29
CA GLY A 103 -16.69 -0.08 -2.69
C GLY A 103 -16.13 -1.35 -3.36
N PHE A 104 -16.39 -2.51 -2.78
CA PHE A 104 -16.04 -3.80 -3.39
C PHE A 104 -17.26 -4.42 -4.08
N PRO A 105 -17.14 -4.87 -5.35
CA PRO A 105 -18.29 -5.40 -6.09
C PRO A 105 -18.79 -6.76 -5.57
N GLY A 106 -18.04 -7.39 -4.68
CA GLY A 106 -18.26 -8.69 -4.07
C GLY A 106 -16.97 -9.16 -3.40
N LYS A 107 -16.90 -10.43 -3.03
CA LYS A 107 -15.68 -11.02 -2.44
C LYS A 107 -14.53 -10.96 -3.42
N LEU A 108 -13.39 -10.44 -2.96
CA LEU A 108 -12.16 -10.43 -3.74
C LEU A 108 -11.30 -11.64 -3.35
N ASP A 109 -11.69 -12.81 -3.79
CA ASP A 109 -11.18 -14.11 -3.37
C ASP A 109 -9.82 -14.51 -3.99
N LYS A 110 -9.35 -13.76 -5.01
CA LYS A 110 -8.02 -13.94 -5.60
C LYS A 110 -6.90 -13.27 -4.80
N LEU A 111 -7.23 -12.39 -3.87
CA LEU A 111 -6.24 -11.69 -3.06
C LEU A 111 -5.43 -12.66 -2.20
N ARG A 112 -4.14 -12.37 -2.04
CA ARG A 112 -3.21 -13.14 -1.19
C ARG A 112 -2.31 -12.19 -0.41
N GLY A 113 -2.06 -12.52 0.86
CA GLY A 113 -1.17 -11.76 1.73
C GLY A 113 0.30 -11.97 1.38
N VAL A 114 1.09 -10.93 1.51
CA VAL A 114 2.56 -11.01 1.39
C VAL A 114 3.20 -10.70 2.73
N ALA A 115 2.98 -9.52 3.30
CA ALA A 115 3.58 -9.11 4.57
C ALA A 115 2.78 -8.02 5.27
N ALA A 116 2.73 -8.06 6.61
CA ALA A 116 2.46 -6.88 7.41
C ALA A 116 3.70 -5.98 7.41
N ILE A 117 3.51 -4.67 7.31
CA ILE A 117 4.64 -3.75 7.12
C ILE A 117 4.76 -2.71 8.23
N TYR A 118 3.89 -1.73 8.32
CA TYR A 118 3.93 -0.70 9.34
C TYR A 118 2.50 -0.21 9.67
N PRO A 119 2.24 0.34 10.86
CA PRO A 119 0.92 0.88 11.17
C PRO A 119 0.70 2.24 10.49
N ASN A 120 -0.47 2.44 9.90
CA ASN A 120 -0.96 3.77 9.59
C ASN A 120 -1.64 4.37 10.82
N TYR A 121 -1.32 5.62 11.10
CA TYR A 121 -1.97 6.45 12.09
C TYR A 121 -3.06 7.28 11.43
N ILE A 122 -4.21 7.39 12.06
CA ILE A 122 -5.28 8.27 11.60
C ILE A 122 -4.99 9.67 12.12
N GLN A 123 -4.63 10.57 11.21
CA GLN A 123 -4.13 11.90 11.53
C GLN A 123 -5.14 12.92 11.02
N ILE A 124 -5.90 13.51 11.93
CA ILE A 124 -6.81 14.62 11.62
C ILE A 124 -6.05 15.90 11.92
N VAL A 125 -5.82 16.69 10.88
CA VAL A 125 -5.04 17.91 10.97
C VAL A 125 -5.85 19.09 10.45
N ALA A 126 -5.94 20.13 11.25
CA ALA A 126 -6.68 21.34 10.95
C ALA A 126 -5.75 22.57 10.96
N SER A 127 -6.06 23.60 10.17
CA SER A 127 -5.41 24.89 10.36
C SER A 127 -5.76 25.45 11.75
N ALA A 128 -4.81 26.10 12.43
CA ALA A 128 -5.10 26.72 13.73
C ALA A 128 -6.19 27.81 13.62
N ASP A 129 -6.24 28.52 12.47
CA ASP A 129 -7.22 29.57 12.17
C ASP A 129 -8.67 29.01 12.09
N SER A 130 -8.85 27.73 11.77
CA SER A 130 -10.19 27.10 11.72
C SER A 130 -10.85 26.97 13.10
N GLY A 131 -10.05 27.02 14.17
CA GLY A 131 -10.51 26.82 15.53
C GLY A 131 -10.76 25.36 15.91
N VAL A 132 -10.58 24.40 15.00
CA VAL A 132 -10.78 22.97 15.25
C VAL A 132 -9.67 22.43 16.13
N LYS A 133 -10.01 21.86 17.28
CA LYS A 133 -9.10 21.23 18.26
C LYS A 133 -9.54 19.83 18.68
N THR A 134 -10.83 19.53 18.57
CA THR A 134 -11.46 18.27 18.97
C THR A 134 -12.29 17.70 17.81
N LEU A 135 -12.68 16.43 17.89
CA LEU A 135 -13.61 15.83 16.93
C LEU A 135 -14.94 16.59 16.87
N ALA A 136 -15.44 17.06 18.03
CA ALA A 136 -16.70 17.80 18.11
C ALA A 136 -16.64 19.14 17.37
N ASP A 137 -15.47 19.79 17.32
CA ASP A 137 -15.29 21.08 16.63
C ASP A 137 -15.34 20.94 15.09
N LEU A 138 -15.30 19.73 14.56
CA LEU A 138 -15.49 19.46 13.13
C LEU A 138 -16.93 19.71 12.68
N LYS A 139 -17.91 19.77 13.59
CA LYS A 139 -19.29 20.07 13.23
C LYS A 139 -19.39 21.43 12.54
N GLY A 140 -20.02 21.44 11.37
CA GLY A 140 -20.16 22.64 10.54
C GLY A 140 -18.88 23.08 9.82
N LYS A 141 -17.75 22.36 9.95
CA LYS A 141 -16.50 22.66 9.28
C LYS A 141 -16.36 21.90 7.97
N SER A 142 -15.45 22.36 7.14
CA SER A 142 -15.06 21.66 5.92
C SER A 142 -13.92 20.67 6.20
N LEU A 143 -14.10 19.41 5.78
CA LEU A 143 -13.13 18.34 6.00
C LEU A 143 -12.89 17.56 4.72
N SER A 144 -11.63 17.33 4.37
CA SER A 144 -11.25 16.28 3.41
C SER A 144 -11.10 14.94 4.14
N VAL A 145 -11.86 13.95 3.69
CA VAL A 145 -11.91 12.60 4.28
C VAL A 145 -11.04 11.58 3.52
N GLY A 146 -10.21 12.04 2.60
CA GLY A 146 -9.38 11.20 1.72
C GLY A 146 -9.99 11.03 0.34
N ALA A 147 -9.20 10.51 -0.61
CA ALA A 147 -9.67 10.30 -1.98
C ALA A 147 -10.84 9.30 -2.06
N PRO A 148 -11.71 9.40 -3.07
CA PRO A 148 -12.74 8.39 -3.30
C PRO A 148 -12.10 7.01 -3.52
N ALA A 149 -12.71 5.95 -3.03
CA ALA A 149 -12.18 4.59 -3.11
C ALA A 149 -10.78 4.43 -2.45
N SER A 150 -10.53 5.16 -1.36
CA SER A 150 -9.33 5.02 -0.53
C SER A 150 -9.66 4.38 0.81
N GLY A 151 -8.67 3.70 1.41
CA GLY A 151 -8.80 3.22 2.79
C GLY A 151 -8.88 4.37 3.81
N THR A 152 -8.31 5.54 3.51
CA THR A 152 -8.45 6.74 4.35
C THR A 152 -9.92 7.16 4.51
N GLU A 153 -10.70 7.11 3.43
CA GLU A 153 -12.11 7.46 3.48
C GLU A 153 -12.91 6.43 4.31
N LEU A 154 -12.58 5.14 4.23
CA LEU A 154 -13.18 4.11 5.09
C LEU A 154 -12.83 4.33 6.55
N ASN A 155 -11.57 4.69 6.86
CA ASN A 155 -11.17 5.06 8.21
C ASN A 155 -11.93 6.28 8.73
N ALA A 156 -12.14 7.30 7.89
CA ALA A 156 -12.93 8.49 8.27
C ALA A 156 -14.36 8.09 8.67
N ARG A 157 -15.04 7.23 7.89
CA ARG A 157 -16.38 6.71 8.26
C ARG A 157 -16.35 6.01 9.61
N ALA A 158 -15.34 5.16 9.87
CA ALA A 158 -15.21 4.42 11.12
C ALA A 158 -15.03 5.36 12.32
N ILE A 159 -14.14 6.37 12.22
CA ILE A 159 -13.90 7.36 13.26
C ILE A 159 -15.16 8.20 13.53
N PHE A 160 -15.81 8.70 12.51
CA PHE A 160 -17.02 9.51 12.65
C PHE A 160 -18.15 8.71 13.32
N LYS A 161 -18.37 7.48 12.86
CA LYS A 161 -19.37 6.58 13.47
C LYS A 161 -19.09 6.32 14.95
N ALA A 162 -17.83 6.06 15.32
CA ALA A 162 -17.44 5.84 16.71
C ALA A 162 -17.67 7.06 17.59
N ALA A 163 -17.40 8.27 17.04
CA ALA A 163 -17.64 9.53 17.71
C ALA A 163 -19.13 9.95 17.76
N GLY A 164 -20.05 9.11 17.26
CA GLY A 164 -21.48 9.42 17.17
C GLY A 164 -21.78 10.55 16.19
N MET A 165 -20.93 10.70 15.17
CA MET A 165 -21.02 11.71 14.12
C MET A 165 -21.21 11.03 12.76
N SER A 166 -21.60 11.84 11.79
CA SER A 166 -21.68 11.45 10.37
C SER A 166 -21.16 12.59 9.50
N TYR A 167 -21.01 12.34 8.21
CA TYR A 167 -20.65 13.40 7.25
C TYR A 167 -21.70 14.53 7.13
N GLN A 168 -22.95 14.27 7.57
CA GLN A 168 -24.01 15.27 7.60
C GLN A 168 -23.78 16.33 8.70
N ASP A 169 -22.96 16.02 9.70
CA ASP A 169 -22.59 16.99 10.74
C ASP A 169 -21.54 18.00 10.26
N LEU A 170 -20.88 17.73 9.12
CA LEU A 170 -19.90 18.61 8.52
C LEU A 170 -20.54 19.73 7.68
N GLY A 171 -19.92 20.87 7.63
CA GLY A 171 -20.34 21.96 6.73
C GLY A 171 -20.07 21.65 5.27
N LYS A 172 -18.95 20.96 5.01
CA LYS A 172 -18.57 20.47 3.68
C LYS A 172 -17.69 19.24 3.78
N VAL A 173 -17.98 18.22 2.97
CA VAL A 173 -17.15 17.03 2.82
C VAL A 173 -16.42 17.09 1.49
N GLU A 174 -15.10 16.94 1.53
CA GLU A 174 -14.27 16.84 0.34
C GLU A 174 -13.63 15.46 0.26
N TYR A 175 -13.56 14.92 -0.95
CA TYR A 175 -12.96 13.63 -1.25
C TYR A 175 -11.71 13.82 -2.10
N LEU A 176 -10.59 14.18 -1.44
CA LEU A 176 -9.39 14.65 -2.12
C LEU A 176 -8.15 13.82 -1.76
N PRO A 177 -7.19 13.69 -2.67
CA PRO A 177 -5.83 13.27 -2.36
C PRO A 177 -5.19 14.19 -1.32
N PHE A 178 -4.19 13.67 -0.59
CA PHE A 178 -3.55 14.40 0.51
C PHE A 178 -2.95 15.74 0.09
N ALA A 179 -2.26 15.79 -1.05
CA ALA A 179 -1.65 17.03 -1.54
C ALA A 179 -2.69 18.11 -1.84
N GLU A 180 -3.79 17.75 -2.52
CA GLU A 180 -4.87 18.68 -2.83
C GLU A 180 -5.56 19.21 -1.57
N SER A 181 -5.79 18.32 -0.58
CA SER A 181 -6.32 18.72 0.72
C SER A 181 -5.44 19.76 1.41
N VAL A 182 -4.12 19.55 1.40
CA VAL A 182 -3.15 20.46 1.98
C VAL A 182 -3.17 21.82 1.27
N GLU A 183 -3.18 21.83 -0.06
CA GLU A 183 -3.23 23.07 -0.82
C GLU A 183 -4.51 23.88 -0.53
N LEU A 184 -5.67 23.21 -0.41
CA LEU A 184 -6.91 23.90 -0.05
C LEU A 184 -6.87 24.47 1.37
N ILE A 185 -6.23 23.78 2.33
CA ILE A 185 -6.05 24.32 3.69
C ILE A 185 -5.13 25.54 3.67
N LYS A 186 -4.00 25.50 2.97
CA LYS A 186 -3.09 26.64 2.82
C LYS A 186 -3.80 27.86 2.22
N ASN A 187 -4.71 27.63 1.27
CA ASN A 187 -5.51 28.65 0.61
C ASN A 187 -6.77 29.06 1.40
N ARG A 188 -6.96 28.57 2.64
CA ARG A 188 -8.13 28.83 3.48
C ARG A 188 -9.47 28.44 2.85
N GLN A 189 -9.46 27.43 1.99
CA GLN A 189 -10.65 26.85 1.32
C GLN A 189 -11.13 25.56 1.97
N LEU A 190 -10.35 25.04 2.93
CA LEU A 190 -10.63 23.84 3.69
C LEU A 190 -10.13 24.03 5.13
N ASP A 191 -10.91 23.59 6.12
CA ASP A 191 -10.56 23.73 7.54
C ASP A 191 -9.62 22.64 8.01
N ALA A 192 -9.86 21.39 7.58
CA ALA A 192 -9.15 20.21 8.08
C ALA A 192 -9.05 19.09 7.03
N THR A 193 -8.12 18.18 7.26
CA THR A 193 -7.98 16.92 6.51
C THR A 193 -7.79 15.74 7.45
N LEU A 194 -8.40 14.60 7.12
CA LEU A 194 -8.07 13.31 7.73
C LEU A 194 -7.15 12.55 6.77
N GLN A 195 -6.00 12.12 7.26
CA GLN A 195 -5.03 11.33 6.51
C GLN A 195 -4.67 10.07 7.29
N SER A 196 -4.90 8.90 6.72
CA SER A 196 -4.43 7.63 7.27
C SER A 196 -3.09 7.29 6.63
N ALA A 197 -2.00 7.50 7.38
CA ALA A 197 -0.64 7.37 6.87
C ALA A 197 0.36 7.04 7.98
N GLY A 198 1.54 6.56 7.61
CA GLY A 198 2.67 6.49 8.53
C GLY A 198 3.06 7.88 9.05
N LEU A 199 3.61 7.93 10.26
CA LEU A 199 4.05 9.19 10.87
C LEU A 199 5.12 9.89 10.02
N GLY A 200 5.09 11.22 10.01
CA GLY A 200 6.01 12.02 9.20
C GLY A 200 5.67 12.06 7.71
N VAL A 201 4.42 11.77 7.34
CA VAL A 201 3.94 11.85 5.95
C VAL A 201 4.19 13.23 5.36
N ALA A 202 4.67 13.27 4.10
CA ALA A 202 5.16 14.49 3.47
C ALA A 202 4.10 15.60 3.39
N SER A 203 2.85 15.25 3.11
CA SER A 203 1.73 16.21 3.03
C SER A 203 1.47 16.96 4.33
N ILE A 204 1.46 16.26 5.49
CA ILE A 204 1.27 16.94 6.79
C ILE A 204 2.51 17.74 7.18
N ARG A 205 3.71 17.26 6.87
CA ARG A 205 4.95 18.03 7.09
C ARG A 205 4.94 19.32 6.31
N ASP A 206 4.54 19.29 5.04
CA ASP A 206 4.42 20.46 4.20
C ASP A 206 3.38 21.45 4.76
N LEU A 207 2.22 20.96 5.23
CA LEU A 207 1.21 21.80 5.87
C LEU A 207 1.75 22.46 7.13
N ALA A 208 2.41 21.69 8.01
CA ALA A 208 2.92 22.15 9.29
C ALA A 208 4.03 23.20 9.15
N THR A 209 4.87 23.11 8.10
CA THR A 209 5.88 24.13 7.80
C THR A 209 5.30 25.39 7.16
N SER A 210 4.12 25.32 6.56
CA SER A 210 3.48 26.42 5.85
C SER A 210 2.60 27.27 6.75
N LEU A 211 1.95 26.66 7.77
CA LEU A 211 1.05 27.36 8.71
C LEU A 211 0.94 26.62 10.05
N LYS A 212 0.44 27.30 11.06
CA LYS A 212 0.15 26.65 12.35
C LYS A 212 -0.99 25.67 12.21
N ILE A 213 -0.79 24.46 12.73
CA ILE A 213 -1.75 23.37 12.72
C ILE A 213 -2.19 22.96 14.10
N ASN A 214 -3.36 22.34 14.19
CA ASN A 214 -3.82 21.53 15.31
C ASN A 214 -3.92 20.08 14.83
N VAL A 215 -3.30 19.16 15.56
CA VAL A 215 -3.53 17.72 15.39
C VAL A 215 -4.65 17.33 16.33
N VAL A 216 -5.76 16.86 15.77
CA VAL A 216 -6.99 16.56 16.50
C VAL A 216 -6.93 15.17 17.09
N ALA A 217 -7.15 15.03 18.38
CA ALA A 217 -7.14 13.75 19.05
C ALA A 217 -8.36 12.88 18.66
N VAL A 218 -8.12 11.58 18.52
CA VAL A 218 -9.14 10.54 18.54
C VAL A 218 -8.97 9.78 19.85
N PRO A 219 -9.81 10.02 20.87
CA PRO A 219 -9.67 9.40 22.18
C PRO A 219 -9.69 7.87 22.11
N GLY A 220 -8.90 7.20 22.96
CA GLY A 220 -8.86 5.75 23.03
C GLY A 220 -10.23 5.12 23.28
N SER A 221 -11.15 5.82 23.98
CA SER A 221 -12.53 5.39 24.17
C SER A 221 -13.34 5.32 22.86
N GLU A 222 -13.06 6.21 21.91
CA GLU A 222 -13.69 6.17 20.58
C GLU A 222 -13.10 5.03 19.74
N VAL A 223 -11.78 4.83 19.80
CA VAL A 223 -11.11 3.72 19.13
C VAL A 223 -11.63 2.37 19.61
N ALA A 224 -11.87 2.22 20.91
CA ALA A 224 -12.44 1.01 21.49
C ALA A 224 -13.84 0.66 20.95
N LYS A 225 -14.64 1.65 20.55
CA LYS A 225 -15.95 1.43 19.93
C LYS A 225 -15.84 0.90 18.50
N ILE A 226 -14.75 1.20 17.78
CA ILE A 226 -14.51 0.66 16.44
C ILE A 226 -14.13 -0.81 16.54
N GLY A 227 -13.25 -1.16 17.48
CA GLY A 227 -12.74 -2.52 17.66
C GLY A 227 -11.66 -2.91 16.64
N SER A 228 -11.33 -4.19 16.62
CA SER A 228 -10.34 -4.74 15.67
C SER A 228 -10.75 -4.50 14.20
N PRO A 229 -9.78 -4.17 13.31
CA PRO A 229 -8.32 -4.15 13.52
C PRO A 229 -7.73 -2.81 14.00
N TYR A 230 -8.56 -1.87 14.48
CA TYR A 230 -8.09 -0.58 14.99
C TYR A 230 -7.53 -0.72 16.40
N ILE A 231 -6.41 -0.05 16.65
CA ILE A 231 -5.76 0.04 17.97
C ILE A 231 -5.58 1.49 18.39
N ALA A 232 -5.74 1.76 19.68
CA ALA A 232 -5.44 3.06 20.26
C ALA A 232 -3.92 3.24 20.35
N VAL A 233 -3.43 4.36 19.83
CA VAL A 233 -2.01 4.72 19.78
C VAL A 233 -1.85 6.21 20.04
N THR A 234 -0.60 6.65 20.10
CA THR A 234 -0.25 8.07 20.29
C THR A 234 0.66 8.53 19.17
N ILE A 235 0.34 9.66 18.54
CA ILE A 235 1.28 10.42 17.71
C ILE A 235 2.25 11.08 18.67
N PRO A 236 3.57 10.78 18.62
CA PRO A 236 4.54 11.36 19.54
C PRO A 236 4.61 12.89 19.40
N ALA A 237 4.92 13.57 20.48
CA ALA A 237 5.24 15.00 20.45
C ALA A 237 6.36 15.29 19.43
N ASN A 238 6.31 16.45 18.82
CA ASN A 238 7.29 16.88 17.81
C ASN A 238 7.39 16.00 16.55
N THR A 239 6.33 15.24 16.23
CA THR A 239 6.22 14.52 14.95
C THR A 239 6.08 15.52 13.79
N TYR A 240 5.39 16.64 14.02
CA TYR A 240 5.20 17.72 13.06
C TYR A 240 5.61 19.07 13.69
N GLU A 241 5.98 20.01 12.85
CA GLU A 241 6.32 21.36 13.31
C GLU A 241 5.13 22.00 14.03
N GLY A 242 5.38 22.58 15.21
CA GLY A 242 4.35 23.20 16.05
C GLY A 242 3.48 22.22 16.86
N GLN A 243 3.62 20.91 16.70
CA GLN A 243 2.95 19.90 17.53
C GLN A 243 3.80 19.57 18.76
N ALA A 244 3.68 20.37 19.82
CA ALA A 244 4.47 20.21 21.04
C ALA A 244 4.05 19.03 21.93
N GLU A 245 2.77 18.64 21.87
CA GLU A 245 2.19 17.62 22.74
C GLU A 245 1.95 16.30 21.96
N ALA A 246 2.01 15.19 22.69
CA ALA A 246 1.60 13.91 22.14
C ALA A 246 0.08 13.86 21.97
N VAL A 247 -0.42 13.23 20.93
CA VAL A 247 -1.85 13.20 20.56
C VAL A 247 -2.36 11.79 20.43
N GLU A 248 -3.41 11.43 21.18
CA GLU A 248 -4.08 10.14 21.05
C GLU A 248 -4.74 10.01 19.67
N THR A 249 -4.66 8.83 19.08
CA THR A 249 -5.32 8.50 17.82
C THR A 249 -5.53 7.01 17.67
N ALA A 250 -6.13 6.61 16.54
CA ALA A 250 -6.23 5.23 16.10
C ALA A 250 -5.11 4.90 15.12
N ALA A 251 -4.71 3.62 15.11
CA ALA A 251 -3.90 3.07 14.03
C ALA A 251 -4.50 1.77 13.49
N VAL A 252 -4.18 1.46 12.25
CA VAL A 252 -4.51 0.22 11.58
C VAL A 252 -3.29 -0.28 10.81
N GLY A 253 -3.06 -1.61 10.81
CA GLY A 253 -1.91 -2.21 10.12
C GLY A 253 -1.98 -2.03 8.61
N ASN A 254 -0.82 -1.86 7.98
CA ASN A 254 -0.66 -1.93 6.54
C ASN A 254 -0.08 -3.26 6.12
N PHE A 255 -0.49 -3.70 4.95
CA PHE A 255 -0.04 -4.94 4.35
C PHE A 255 0.42 -4.73 2.91
N LEU A 256 1.36 -5.53 2.49
CA LEU A 256 1.60 -5.82 1.08
C LEU A 256 0.70 -6.99 0.70
N ILE A 257 -0.08 -6.79 -0.35
CA ILE A 257 -1.06 -7.74 -0.89
C ILE A 257 -0.70 -8.00 -2.35
N THR A 258 -0.90 -9.24 -2.78
CA THR A 258 -0.79 -9.70 -4.17
C THR A 258 -2.05 -10.47 -4.56
N HIS A 259 -2.03 -11.20 -5.66
CA HIS A 259 -3.11 -12.09 -6.07
C HIS A 259 -2.60 -13.46 -6.52
N GLU A 260 -3.45 -14.47 -6.49
CA GLU A 260 -3.10 -15.86 -6.77
C GLU A 260 -2.52 -16.11 -8.18
N GLY A 261 -2.75 -15.19 -9.11
CA GLY A 261 -2.25 -15.30 -10.49
C GLY A 261 -0.77 -14.90 -10.66
N VAL A 262 -0.12 -14.31 -9.63
CA VAL A 262 1.31 -14.01 -9.68
C VAL A 262 2.10 -15.31 -9.46
N PRO A 263 3.12 -15.62 -10.27
CA PRO A 263 3.89 -16.86 -10.09
C PRO A 263 4.53 -16.97 -8.71
N GLU A 264 4.53 -18.18 -8.14
CA GLU A 264 5.06 -18.45 -6.79
C GLU A 264 6.50 -17.95 -6.63
N GLU A 265 7.37 -18.23 -7.59
CA GLU A 265 8.77 -17.80 -7.56
C GLU A 265 8.91 -16.28 -7.50
N VAL A 266 8.06 -15.56 -8.22
CA VAL A 266 8.08 -14.09 -8.25
C VAL A 266 7.71 -13.53 -6.88
N VAL A 267 6.64 -14.03 -6.25
CA VAL A 267 6.23 -13.56 -4.92
C VAL A 267 7.25 -13.97 -3.85
N TYR A 268 7.84 -15.17 -3.96
CA TYR A 268 8.94 -15.58 -3.09
C TYR A 268 10.10 -14.57 -3.18
N GLN A 269 10.55 -14.24 -4.39
CA GLN A 269 11.64 -13.28 -4.58
C GLN A 269 11.27 -11.88 -4.10
N MET A 270 10.04 -11.40 -4.39
CA MET A 270 9.58 -10.10 -3.90
C MET A 270 9.61 -10.03 -2.36
N THR A 271 9.12 -11.08 -1.70
CA THR A 271 9.10 -11.14 -0.23
C THR A 271 10.50 -11.14 0.35
N LYS A 272 11.35 -12.03 -0.15
CA LYS A 272 12.75 -12.17 0.27
C LYS A 272 13.53 -10.87 0.09
N LEU A 273 13.50 -10.32 -1.12
CA LEU A 273 14.25 -9.12 -1.47
C LEU A 273 13.81 -7.90 -0.65
N MET A 274 12.53 -7.76 -0.32
CA MET A 274 12.06 -6.70 0.55
C MET A 274 12.75 -6.78 1.92
N PHE A 275 12.73 -7.95 2.57
CA PHE A 275 13.33 -8.11 3.89
C PHE A 275 14.86 -8.03 3.88
N GLU A 276 15.51 -8.48 2.82
CA GLU A 276 16.97 -8.34 2.65
C GLU A 276 17.42 -6.90 2.38
N ASN A 277 16.50 -6.00 2.00
CA ASN A 277 16.78 -4.62 1.64
C ASN A 277 16.06 -3.58 2.52
N LEU A 278 15.72 -3.93 3.77
CA LEU A 278 15.09 -2.99 4.71
C LEU A 278 15.83 -1.65 4.86
N PRO A 279 17.18 -1.57 4.86
CA PRO A 279 17.86 -0.28 4.88
C PRO A 279 17.48 0.65 3.74
N LYS A 280 17.27 0.12 2.52
CA LYS A 280 16.81 0.90 1.35
C LYS A 280 15.37 1.38 1.53
N MET A 281 14.49 0.53 2.09
CA MET A 281 13.13 0.91 2.44
C MET A 281 13.12 2.06 3.47
N VAL A 282 13.92 1.96 4.52
CA VAL A 282 14.06 2.98 5.57
C VAL A 282 14.62 4.30 5.02
N ALA A 283 15.59 4.23 4.10
CA ALA A 283 16.14 5.42 3.44
C ALA A 283 15.09 6.14 2.58
N SER A 284 14.12 5.39 2.03
CA SER A 284 13.01 5.94 1.24
C SER A 284 11.96 6.63 2.12
N HIS A 285 11.59 6.03 3.26
CA HIS A 285 10.68 6.63 4.24
C HIS A 285 10.85 6.05 5.63
N ALA A 286 10.87 6.91 6.65
CA ALA A 286 11.11 6.51 8.05
C ALA A 286 10.08 5.53 8.62
N ALA A 287 8.85 5.49 8.10
CA ALA A 287 7.83 4.52 8.52
C ALA A 287 8.29 3.07 8.31
N ALA A 288 9.17 2.81 7.35
CA ALA A 288 9.73 1.49 7.11
C ALA A 288 10.58 0.94 8.28
N LYS A 289 10.99 1.77 9.24
CA LYS A 289 11.65 1.31 10.48
C LYS A 289 10.78 0.36 11.30
N ALA A 290 9.47 0.40 11.12
CA ALA A 290 8.53 -0.49 11.79
C ALA A 290 8.35 -1.84 11.08
N ILE A 291 8.94 -2.04 9.91
CA ILE A 291 8.89 -3.33 9.21
C ILE A 291 9.81 -4.31 9.95
N ASP A 292 9.19 -5.34 10.53
CA ASP A 292 9.85 -6.37 11.32
C ASP A 292 9.52 -7.75 10.73
N PRO A 293 10.51 -8.49 10.21
CA PRO A 293 10.28 -9.83 9.69
C PRO A 293 9.56 -10.77 10.66
N ALA A 294 9.85 -10.64 11.97
CA ALA A 294 9.22 -11.47 13.00
C ALA A 294 7.72 -11.19 13.18
N LYS A 295 7.25 -10.02 12.73
CA LYS A 295 5.86 -9.58 12.80
C LYS A 295 5.15 -9.56 11.44
N ALA A 296 5.82 -10.07 10.41
CA ALA A 296 5.33 -9.99 9.04
C ALA A 296 3.99 -10.70 8.78
N LEU A 297 3.56 -11.56 9.70
CA LEU A 297 2.28 -12.29 9.63
C LEU A 297 1.22 -11.73 10.58
N ASP A 298 1.58 -10.79 11.44
CA ASP A 298 0.68 -10.28 12.47
C ASP A 298 -0.54 -9.59 11.85
N GLY A 299 -1.73 -10.08 12.21
CA GLY A 299 -2.99 -9.48 11.76
C GLY A 299 -3.30 -9.62 10.28
N MET A 300 -2.61 -10.47 9.53
CA MET A 300 -2.91 -10.73 8.11
C MET A 300 -4.33 -11.31 7.97
N PRO A 301 -5.29 -10.58 7.35
CA PRO A 301 -6.69 -11.00 7.39
C PRO A 301 -7.06 -12.01 6.29
N ILE A 302 -6.14 -12.35 5.39
CA ILE A 302 -6.37 -13.24 4.26
C ILE A 302 -5.25 -14.29 4.13
N PRO A 303 -5.47 -15.41 3.41
CA PRO A 303 -4.44 -16.40 3.18
C PRO A 303 -3.18 -15.82 2.53
N LEU A 304 -2.02 -16.32 2.90
CA LEU A 304 -0.75 -15.97 2.29
C LEU A 304 -0.69 -16.48 0.84
N HIS A 305 0.11 -15.77 0.03
CA HIS A 305 0.53 -16.30 -1.25
C HIS A 305 1.54 -17.45 -1.06
N PRO A 306 1.47 -18.57 -1.84
CA PRO A 306 2.40 -19.70 -1.68
C PRO A 306 3.88 -19.27 -1.69
N GLY A 307 4.27 -18.30 -2.52
CA GLY A 307 5.63 -17.77 -2.55
C GLY A 307 6.05 -17.06 -1.27
N ALA A 308 5.16 -16.28 -0.67
CA ALA A 308 5.41 -15.64 0.62
C ALA A 308 5.47 -16.68 1.74
N GLU A 309 4.55 -17.65 1.75
CA GLU A 309 4.54 -18.75 2.71
C GLU A 309 5.84 -19.56 2.67
N ARG A 310 6.34 -19.89 1.47
CA ARG A 310 7.63 -20.58 1.26
C ARG A 310 8.77 -19.78 1.89
N TYR A 311 8.86 -18.48 1.63
CA TYR A 311 9.88 -17.65 2.23
C TYR A 311 9.83 -17.69 3.77
N TYR A 312 8.64 -17.56 4.37
CA TYR A 312 8.50 -17.57 5.82
C TYR A 312 8.86 -18.91 6.46
N LYS A 313 8.57 -20.03 5.77
CA LYS A 313 9.02 -21.37 6.21
C LYS A 313 10.54 -21.48 6.17
N GLU A 314 11.17 -21.05 5.08
CA GLU A 314 12.64 -21.07 4.94
C GLU A 314 13.33 -20.15 5.94
N ALA A 315 12.74 -19.01 6.24
CA ALA A 315 13.24 -18.06 7.25
C ALA A 315 12.94 -18.48 8.70
N GLY A 316 12.21 -19.58 8.92
CA GLY A 316 11.84 -20.08 10.25
C GLY A 316 10.81 -19.22 10.99
N ILE A 317 10.10 -18.34 10.29
CA ILE A 317 9.04 -17.47 10.83
C ILE A 317 7.71 -18.22 10.89
N LEU A 318 7.44 -19.06 9.89
CA LEU A 318 6.28 -19.93 9.83
C LEU A 318 6.73 -21.38 10.03
N LYS A 319 5.97 -22.13 10.85
CA LYS A 319 6.25 -23.56 11.14
C LYS A 319 5.62 -24.47 10.09
#